data_bdd3afffbf78a08f65fc8ce250a47136
#
_entry.id   bdd3afffbf78a08f65fc8ce250a47136
#
_cell.length_a   1.000
_cell.length_b   1.000
_cell.length_c   1.000
_cell.angle_alpha   90.00
_cell.angle_beta   90.00
_cell.angle_gamma   90.00
#
_symmetry.space_group_name_H-M   'P 1'
#
loop_
_entity.id
_entity.type
_entity.pdbx_description
1 polymer ?
#
loop_
_entity_poly.entity_id
_entity_poly.type
_entity_poly.pdbx_seq_one_letter_code
_entity_poly.pdbx_strand_id
1 'polypeptide(L)'
;MKIPQLKKKLEIKSCHNTSWEDNYSWIHQKNILEVLKDSSKLLPEVRKYLEDENAYTEYNLKNTKEIQKLLFDEIKGRIKLDDESLPFKDIKYEYWTKTTTEGNYSIKLRKRIGSSDVEEIWNGDEEKKKLNTKYFGIGDLEVSFDDKLLGYSLDLKGSEYYSIYIRQISSNKIITEKIEETSGAITFSLD
;
A
#
# COMPACT_ATOMS: atom_id res chain seq x y z
N MET A 1 -12.94 -26.04 -17.93
CA MET A 1 -12.24 -24.96 -18.68
C MET A 1 -10.87 -25.48 -19.09
N LYS A 2 -10.33 -25.09 -20.26
CA LYS A 2 -8.99 -25.52 -20.69
C LYS A 2 -7.92 -24.76 -19.92
N ILE A 3 -6.85 -25.45 -19.52
CA ILE A 3 -5.70 -24.81 -18.83
C ILE A 3 -5.06 -23.79 -19.77
N PRO A 4 -4.87 -22.54 -19.36
CA PRO A 4 -4.13 -21.55 -20.14
C PRO A 4 -2.70 -22.00 -20.40
N GLN A 5 -2.17 -21.65 -21.56
CA GLN A 5 -0.80 -22.02 -21.93
C GLN A 5 -0.05 -20.79 -22.42
N LEU A 6 1.01 -20.43 -21.71
CA LEU A 6 1.89 -19.39 -22.12
C LEU A 6 2.68 -19.83 -23.38
N LYS A 7 2.71 -18.96 -24.38
CA LYS A 7 3.47 -19.20 -25.62
C LYS A 7 4.97 -19.24 -25.32
N LYS A 8 5.65 -20.27 -25.80
CA LYS A 8 7.11 -20.35 -25.72
C LYS A 8 7.75 -19.41 -26.75
N LYS A 9 8.69 -18.58 -26.28
CA LYS A 9 9.57 -17.74 -27.12
C LYS A 9 10.98 -17.92 -26.59
N LEU A 10 11.76 -18.76 -27.31
CA LEU A 10 13.12 -19.11 -26.88
C LEU A 10 14.01 -17.86 -26.79
N GLU A 11 14.63 -17.67 -25.63
CA GLU A 11 15.72 -16.73 -25.40
C GLU A 11 16.88 -17.46 -24.73
N ILE A 12 18.09 -17.20 -25.19
CA ILE A 12 19.31 -17.74 -24.54
C ILE A 12 19.76 -16.73 -23.51
N LYS A 13 19.76 -17.13 -22.24
CA LYS A 13 20.32 -16.38 -21.12
C LYS A 13 21.73 -16.86 -20.84
N SER A 14 22.59 -15.95 -20.35
CA SER A 14 23.94 -16.30 -19.93
C SER A 14 24.35 -15.50 -18.69
N CYS A 15 25.06 -16.15 -17.78
CA CYS A 15 25.65 -15.55 -16.60
C CYS A 15 26.86 -16.40 -16.16
N HIS A 16 27.97 -15.76 -15.78
CA HIS A 16 29.17 -16.43 -15.27
C HIS A 16 29.63 -17.64 -16.11
N ASN A 17 29.74 -17.45 -17.45
CA ASN A 17 30.13 -18.47 -18.43
C ASN A 17 29.18 -19.68 -18.54
N THR A 18 27.99 -19.61 -17.95
CA THR A 18 26.93 -20.61 -18.11
C THR A 18 25.79 -20.04 -18.94
N SER A 19 25.31 -20.82 -19.92
CA SER A 19 24.16 -20.43 -20.75
C SER A 19 23.03 -21.44 -20.58
N TRP A 20 21.78 -20.95 -20.63
CA TRP A 20 20.57 -21.78 -20.59
C TRP A 20 19.47 -21.23 -21.48
N GLU A 21 18.55 -22.09 -21.85
CA GLU A 21 17.35 -21.72 -22.59
C GLU A 21 16.26 -21.22 -21.66
N ASP A 22 15.68 -20.06 -21.98
CA ASP A 22 14.51 -19.52 -21.28
C ASP A 22 13.40 -19.24 -22.30
N ASN A 23 12.32 -19.99 -22.19
CA ASN A 23 11.17 -19.89 -23.09
C ASN A 23 10.14 -18.84 -22.65
N TYR A 24 10.28 -18.27 -21.45
CA TYR A 24 9.24 -17.48 -20.81
C TYR A 24 9.71 -16.10 -20.31
N SER A 25 10.99 -15.76 -20.44
CA SER A 25 11.51 -14.45 -20.02
C SER A 25 10.81 -13.26 -20.67
N TRP A 26 10.22 -13.46 -21.85
CA TRP A 26 9.50 -12.41 -22.57
C TRP A 26 8.27 -11.87 -21.84
N ILE A 27 7.69 -12.63 -20.87
CA ILE A 27 6.55 -12.16 -20.06
C ILE A 27 6.96 -11.04 -19.11
N HIS A 28 8.24 -11.03 -18.73
CA HIS A 28 8.83 -9.94 -17.97
C HIS A 28 9.27 -8.83 -18.93
N GLN A 29 8.38 -7.91 -19.22
CA GLN A 29 8.66 -6.80 -20.13
C GLN A 29 9.85 -5.97 -19.66
N LYS A 30 10.69 -5.52 -20.62
CA LYS A 30 11.85 -4.68 -20.32
C LYS A 30 11.47 -3.35 -19.64
N ASN A 31 10.28 -2.83 -19.95
CA ASN A 31 9.72 -1.61 -19.37
C ASN A 31 8.81 -1.87 -18.16
N ILE A 32 9.07 -2.90 -17.36
CA ILE A 32 8.19 -3.28 -16.24
C ILE A 32 7.95 -2.13 -15.26
N LEU A 33 8.94 -1.28 -14.99
CA LEU A 33 8.79 -0.12 -14.12
C LEU A 33 7.78 0.91 -14.66
N GLU A 34 7.67 1.03 -15.98
CA GLU A 34 6.65 1.88 -16.59
C GLU A 34 5.27 1.23 -16.52
N VAL A 35 5.19 -0.10 -16.68
CA VAL A 35 3.94 -0.86 -16.55
C VAL A 35 3.38 -0.76 -15.14
N LEU A 36 4.23 -0.79 -14.09
CA LEU A 36 3.82 -0.61 -12.70
C LEU A 36 3.18 0.78 -12.46
N LYS A 37 3.70 1.80 -13.13
CA LYS A 37 3.13 3.17 -13.05
C LYS A 37 1.89 3.35 -13.93
N ASP A 38 1.82 2.61 -15.05
CA ASP A 38 0.75 2.69 -16.04
C ASP A 38 0.48 1.32 -16.66
N SER A 39 -0.53 0.64 -16.16
CA SER A 39 -0.91 -0.71 -16.60
C SER A 39 -1.33 -0.78 -18.09
N SER A 40 -1.65 0.35 -18.74
CA SER A 40 -1.95 0.36 -20.18
C SER A 40 -0.76 -0.02 -21.04
N LYS A 41 0.47 0.11 -20.51
CA LYS A 41 1.71 -0.27 -21.16
C LYS A 41 2.04 -1.77 -21.12
N LEU A 42 1.19 -2.56 -20.45
CA LEU A 42 1.32 -4.02 -20.48
C LEU A 42 1.02 -4.55 -21.88
N LEU A 43 1.92 -5.40 -22.41
CA LEU A 43 1.73 -6.02 -23.73
C LEU A 43 0.39 -6.76 -23.81
N PRO A 44 -0.39 -6.60 -24.90
CA PRO A 44 -1.70 -7.24 -25.04
C PRO A 44 -1.67 -8.77 -24.87
N GLU A 45 -0.62 -9.45 -25.37
CA GLU A 45 -0.49 -10.90 -25.22
C GLU A 45 -0.19 -11.33 -23.77
N VAL A 46 0.55 -10.52 -23.00
CA VAL A 46 0.76 -10.76 -21.57
C VAL A 46 -0.53 -10.54 -20.81
N ARG A 47 -1.21 -9.44 -21.06
CA ARG A 47 -2.53 -9.13 -20.45
C ARG A 47 -3.52 -10.26 -20.70
N LYS A 48 -3.64 -10.68 -21.94
CA LYS A 48 -4.56 -11.78 -22.29
C LYS A 48 -4.23 -13.07 -21.52
N TYR A 49 -2.97 -13.44 -21.41
CA TYR A 49 -2.58 -14.62 -20.65
C TYR A 49 -2.97 -14.50 -19.15
N LEU A 50 -2.71 -13.34 -18.54
CA LEU A 50 -3.09 -13.10 -17.14
C LEU A 50 -4.61 -13.14 -16.94
N GLU A 51 -5.38 -12.60 -17.86
CA GLU A 51 -6.84 -12.65 -17.83
C GLU A 51 -7.37 -14.10 -18.01
N ASP A 52 -6.76 -14.89 -18.89
CA ASP A 52 -7.10 -16.29 -19.08
C ASP A 52 -6.79 -17.13 -17.80
N GLU A 53 -5.66 -16.86 -17.11
CA GLU A 53 -5.31 -17.50 -15.83
C GLU A 53 -6.30 -17.11 -14.72
N ASN A 54 -6.68 -15.85 -14.63
CA ASN A 54 -7.69 -15.41 -13.68
C ASN A 54 -9.05 -16.11 -13.93
N ALA A 55 -9.48 -16.18 -15.18
CA ALA A 55 -10.72 -16.85 -15.54
C ALA A 55 -10.66 -18.36 -15.24
N TYR A 56 -9.50 -19.01 -15.47
CA TYR A 56 -9.28 -20.39 -15.11
C TYR A 56 -9.35 -20.62 -13.60
N THR A 57 -8.73 -19.73 -12.82
CA THR A 57 -8.76 -19.77 -11.36
C THR A 57 -10.19 -19.61 -10.84
N GLU A 58 -10.94 -18.63 -11.32
CA GLU A 58 -12.33 -18.43 -10.94
C GLU A 58 -13.21 -19.61 -11.27
N TYR A 59 -13.01 -20.23 -12.45
CA TYR A 59 -13.75 -21.43 -12.85
C TYR A 59 -13.49 -22.60 -11.90
N ASN A 60 -12.24 -22.84 -11.51
CA ASN A 60 -11.89 -23.95 -10.62
C ASN A 60 -12.34 -23.71 -9.18
N LEU A 61 -12.31 -22.45 -8.72
CA LEU A 61 -12.70 -22.06 -7.36
C LEU A 61 -14.20 -21.76 -7.21
N LYS A 62 -14.99 -21.84 -8.29
CA LYS A 62 -16.42 -21.48 -8.23
C LYS A 62 -17.23 -22.22 -7.16
N ASN A 63 -16.91 -23.50 -6.92
CA ASN A 63 -17.60 -24.33 -5.95
C ASN A 63 -17.16 -24.05 -4.50
N THR A 64 -16.18 -23.23 -4.28
CA THR A 64 -15.68 -22.84 -2.94
C THR A 64 -16.20 -21.48 -2.47
N LYS A 65 -17.00 -20.79 -3.27
CA LYS A 65 -17.49 -19.43 -2.95
C LYS A 65 -18.23 -19.35 -1.60
N GLU A 66 -19.06 -20.32 -1.28
CA GLU A 66 -19.80 -20.36 -0.02
C GLU A 66 -18.87 -20.56 1.18
N ILE A 67 -17.92 -21.51 1.08
CA ILE A 67 -16.96 -21.73 2.15
C ILE A 67 -16.00 -20.54 2.30
N GLN A 68 -15.59 -19.88 1.19
CA GLN A 68 -14.80 -18.66 1.25
C GLN A 68 -15.52 -17.56 2.01
N LYS A 69 -16.82 -17.36 1.73
CA LYS A 69 -17.64 -16.38 2.44
C LYS A 69 -17.77 -16.72 3.92
N LEU A 70 -18.04 -17.97 4.24
CA LEU A 70 -18.14 -18.42 5.64
C LEU A 70 -16.85 -18.17 6.40
N LEU A 71 -15.70 -18.55 5.84
CA LEU A 71 -14.39 -18.36 6.46
C LEU A 71 -14.05 -16.87 6.60
N PHE A 72 -14.35 -16.06 5.59
CA PHE A 72 -14.16 -14.63 5.65
C PHE A 72 -14.96 -13.99 6.78
N ASP A 73 -16.25 -14.30 6.87
CA ASP A 73 -17.15 -13.76 7.88
C ASP A 73 -16.71 -14.20 9.30
N GLU A 74 -16.29 -15.47 9.45
CA GLU A 74 -15.76 -15.99 10.71
C GLU A 74 -14.46 -15.29 11.14
N ILE A 75 -13.50 -15.18 10.23
CA ILE A 75 -12.21 -14.51 10.51
C ILE A 75 -12.43 -13.04 10.85
N LYS A 76 -13.23 -12.33 10.03
CA LYS A 76 -13.57 -10.93 10.26
C LYS A 76 -14.30 -10.72 11.58
N GLY A 77 -15.20 -11.64 11.95
CA GLY A 77 -15.95 -11.56 13.21
C GLY A 77 -15.09 -11.71 14.47
N ARG A 78 -13.84 -12.21 14.35
CA ARG A 78 -12.88 -12.30 15.46
C ARG A 78 -12.06 -11.02 15.65
N ILE A 79 -12.12 -10.08 14.69
CA ILE A 79 -11.37 -8.82 14.75
C ILE A 79 -12.21 -7.78 15.47
N LYS A 80 -11.64 -7.17 16.52
CA LYS A 80 -12.23 -6.01 17.16
C LYS A 80 -12.02 -4.80 16.24
N LEU A 81 -13.12 -4.28 15.67
CA LEU A 81 -13.06 -3.20 14.69
C LEU A 81 -12.83 -1.83 15.33
N ASP A 82 -13.54 -1.54 16.45
CA ASP A 82 -13.27 -0.36 17.27
C ASP A 82 -12.20 -0.71 18.29
N ASP A 83 -10.96 -0.38 18.00
CA ASP A 83 -9.82 -0.71 18.86
C ASP A 83 -8.81 0.42 18.91
N GLU A 84 -8.04 0.45 20.00
CA GLU A 84 -6.94 1.39 20.19
C GLU A 84 -5.69 0.63 20.63
N SER A 85 -4.54 0.99 20.05
CA SER A 85 -3.27 0.47 20.50
C SER A 85 -2.89 1.04 21.87
N LEU A 86 -1.99 0.39 22.58
CA LEU A 86 -1.40 0.99 23.77
C LEU A 86 -0.62 2.25 23.38
N PRO A 87 -0.71 3.32 24.21
CA PRO A 87 0.08 4.52 23.99
C PRO A 87 1.59 4.25 24.07
N PHE A 88 2.30 4.71 23.08
CA PHE A 88 3.76 4.76 23.06
C PHE A 88 4.24 6.13 23.53
N LYS A 89 5.14 6.17 24.50
CA LYS A 89 5.72 7.42 25.02
C LYS A 89 6.95 7.82 24.22
N ASP A 90 6.94 9.05 23.76
CA ASP A 90 8.10 9.74 23.24
C ASP A 90 8.44 10.92 24.17
N ILE A 91 9.33 11.82 23.74
CA ILE A 91 9.91 12.89 24.61
C ILE A 91 8.84 13.76 25.30
N LYS A 92 7.84 14.24 24.54
CA LYS A 92 6.81 15.16 25.05
C LYS A 92 5.37 14.65 24.94
N TYR A 93 5.16 13.63 24.10
CA TYR A 93 3.85 13.13 23.76
C TYR A 93 3.74 11.61 23.96
N GLU A 94 2.52 11.16 24.15
CA GLU A 94 2.12 9.77 23.99
C GLU A 94 1.37 9.66 22.66
N TYR A 95 1.73 8.65 21.86
CA TYR A 95 1.13 8.39 20.54
C TYR A 95 0.45 7.03 20.53
N TRP A 96 -0.68 6.92 19.86
CA TRP A 96 -1.35 5.64 19.62
C TRP A 96 -2.16 5.68 18.34
N THR A 97 -2.63 4.53 17.92
CA THR A 97 -3.51 4.38 16.77
C THR A 97 -4.87 3.90 17.22
N LYS A 98 -5.90 4.36 16.52
CA LYS A 98 -7.27 3.94 16.66
C LYS A 98 -7.81 3.44 15.34
N THR A 99 -8.66 2.41 15.40
CA THR A 99 -9.48 1.94 14.27
C THR A 99 -10.95 2.09 14.63
N THR A 100 -11.83 2.17 13.63
CA THR A 100 -13.27 2.29 13.82
C THR A 100 -14.01 1.27 12.97
N THR A 101 -15.21 0.89 13.38
CA THR A 101 -16.05 -0.08 12.66
C THR A 101 -16.36 0.35 11.23
N GLU A 102 -16.52 1.64 11.00
CA GLU A 102 -16.88 2.21 9.69
C GLU A 102 -15.64 2.59 8.85
N GLY A 103 -14.46 2.66 9.48
CA GLY A 103 -13.20 3.03 8.84
C GLY A 103 -12.49 1.84 8.21
N ASN A 104 -11.69 2.14 7.19
CA ASN A 104 -10.76 1.17 6.58
C ASN A 104 -9.30 1.49 6.89
N TYR A 105 -9.04 2.67 7.44
CA TYR A 105 -7.70 3.17 7.73
C TYR A 105 -7.59 3.60 9.18
N SER A 106 -6.36 3.61 9.69
CA SER A 106 -6.09 4.02 11.05
C SER A 106 -6.14 5.54 11.22
N ILE A 107 -6.49 5.91 12.45
CA ILE A 107 -6.38 7.26 12.97
C ILE A 107 -5.16 7.30 13.90
N LYS A 108 -4.25 8.26 13.72
CA LYS A 108 -3.11 8.47 14.62
C LYS A 108 -3.42 9.61 15.58
N LEU A 109 -3.35 9.29 16.84
CA LEU A 109 -3.68 10.17 17.95
C LEU A 109 -2.42 10.48 18.76
N ARG A 110 -2.41 11.63 19.40
CA ARG A 110 -1.39 11.95 20.41
C ARG A 110 -2.00 12.78 21.54
N LYS A 111 -1.35 12.76 22.68
CA LYS A 111 -1.58 13.72 23.76
C LYS A 111 -0.26 14.10 24.40
N ARG A 112 -0.16 15.32 24.90
CA ARG A 112 1.02 15.75 25.65
C ARG A 112 1.09 14.99 26.98
N ILE A 113 2.26 14.55 27.37
CA ILE A 113 2.47 13.85 28.65
C ILE A 113 1.98 14.75 29.80
N GLY A 114 1.08 14.20 30.63
CA GLY A 114 0.44 14.93 31.74
C GLY A 114 -0.81 15.73 31.35
N SER A 115 -1.22 15.77 30.07
CA SER A 115 -2.47 16.38 29.62
C SER A 115 -3.56 15.31 29.41
N SER A 116 -4.81 15.72 29.50
CA SER A 116 -5.98 14.96 29.06
C SER A 116 -6.37 15.23 27.60
N ASP A 117 -5.83 16.28 27.00
CA ASP A 117 -6.23 16.76 25.67
C ASP A 117 -5.65 15.86 24.59
N VAL A 118 -6.52 15.19 23.86
CA VAL A 118 -6.18 14.30 22.75
C VAL A 118 -6.25 15.08 21.45
N GLU A 119 -5.22 14.95 20.64
CA GLU A 119 -5.11 15.55 19.32
C GLU A 119 -5.08 14.45 18.24
N GLU A 120 -5.97 14.53 17.26
CA GLU A 120 -5.92 13.72 16.04
C GLU A 120 -4.92 14.35 15.07
N ILE A 121 -3.84 13.65 14.77
CA ILE A 121 -2.79 14.16 13.86
C ILE A 121 -2.86 13.53 12.47
N TRP A 122 -3.62 12.43 12.33
CA TRP A 122 -3.86 11.74 11.06
C TRP A 122 -5.17 10.99 11.10
N ASN A 123 -5.91 11.02 9.98
CA ASN A 123 -7.08 10.20 9.76
C ASN A 123 -7.06 9.71 8.30
N GLY A 124 -6.77 8.42 8.12
CA GLY A 124 -6.58 7.86 6.79
C GLY A 124 -7.85 7.85 5.93
N ASP A 125 -9.02 7.66 6.54
CA ASP A 125 -10.30 7.69 5.81
C ASP A 125 -10.64 9.10 5.34
N GLU A 126 -10.38 10.13 6.16
CA GLU A 126 -10.57 11.53 5.77
C GLU A 126 -9.58 11.94 4.66
N GLU A 127 -8.34 11.50 4.73
CA GLU A 127 -7.34 11.79 3.67
C GLU A 127 -7.73 11.13 2.34
N LYS A 128 -8.15 9.86 2.36
CA LYS A 128 -8.65 9.18 1.17
C LYS A 128 -9.85 9.90 0.55
N LYS A 129 -10.78 10.32 1.39
CA LYS A 129 -11.98 11.06 0.96
C LYS A 129 -11.63 12.39 0.30
N LYS A 130 -10.70 13.16 0.89
CA LYS A 130 -10.21 14.44 0.30
C LYS A 130 -9.56 14.23 -1.06
N LEU A 131 -8.76 13.16 -1.22
CA LEU A 131 -8.05 12.86 -2.46
C LEU A 131 -8.95 12.24 -3.54
N ASN A 132 -10.12 11.71 -3.16
CA ASN A 132 -11.10 11.08 -4.07
C ASN A 132 -10.45 10.05 -5.02
N THR A 133 -9.59 9.19 -4.49
CA THR A 133 -8.82 8.20 -5.27
C THR A 133 -9.42 6.80 -5.18
N LYS A 134 -9.25 6.02 -6.25
CA LYS A 134 -9.68 4.60 -6.28
C LYS A 134 -8.77 3.71 -5.42
N TYR A 135 -7.47 3.97 -5.45
CA TYR A 135 -6.49 3.27 -4.64
C TYR A 135 -5.86 4.23 -3.64
N PHE A 136 -5.63 3.77 -2.42
CA PHE A 136 -5.03 4.56 -1.37
C PHE A 136 -4.17 3.67 -0.49
N GLY A 137 -2.88 3.67 -0.74
CA GLY A 137 -1.87 2.99 0.07
C GLY A 137 -1.11 3.98 0.93
N ILE A 138 -1.00 3.70 2.22
CA ILE A 138 -0.17 4.46 3.16
C ILE A 138 1.14 3.70 3.30
N GLY A 139 2.26 4.37 3.06
CA GLY A 139 3.60 3.79 3.26
C GLY A 139 4.08 4.01 4.69
N ASP A 140 4.25 5.26 5.08
CA ASP A 140 4.80 5.64 6.38
C ASP A 140 4.11 6.87 6.96
N LEU A 141 4.19 7.02 8.28
CA LEU A 141 3.64 8.13 9.07
C LEU A 141 4.63 8.44 10.19
N GLU A 142 5.42 9.48 10.04
CA GLU A 142 6.48 9.85 10.97
C GLU A 142 6.31 11.27 11.49
N VAL A 143 6.57 11.48 12.79
CA VAL A 143 6.51 12.79 13.43
C VAL A 143 7.94 13.30 13.62
N SER A 144 8.18 14.59 13.34
CA SER A 144 9.49 15.21 13.55
C SER A 144 9.87 15.25 15.04
N PHE A 145 11.17 15.28 15.35
CA PHE A 145 11.68 15.29 16.73
C PHE A 145 11.22 16.48 17.58
N ASP A 146 10.84 17.59 16.95
CA ASP A 146 10.28 18.75 17.62
C ASP A 146 8.75 18.69 17.82
N ASP A 147 8.13 17.57 17.38
CA ASP A 147 6.68 17.29 17.46
C ASP A 147 5.79 18.23 16.63
N LYS A 148 6.36 18.98 15.66
CA LYS A 148 5.59 19.97 14.89
C LYS A 148 5.17 19.51 13.51
N LEU A 149 5.92 18.59 12.89
CA LEU A 149 5.69 18.14 11.52
C LEU A 149 5.23 16.69 11.49
N LEU A 150 4.38 16.39 10.53
CA LEU A 150 4.01 15.03 10.15
C LEU A 150 4.48 14.78 8.71
N GLY A 151 5.43 13.87 8.55
CA GLY A 151 5.77 13.26 7.28
C GLY A 151 4.84 12.07 7.02
N TYR A 152 4.31 11.96 5.81
CA TYR A 152 3.53 10.81 5.40
C TYR A 152 3.74 10.50 3.93
N SER A 153 3.64 9.23 3.58
CA SER A 153 3.81 8.78 2.20
C SER A 153 2.59 8.02 1.70
N LEU A 154 2.24 8.28 0.45
CA LEU A 154 1.06 7.71 -0.20
C LEU A 154 1.39 7.12 -1.56
N ASP A 155 0.88 5.93 -1.84
CA ASP A 155 0.71 5.39 -3.19
C ASP A 155 -0.77 5.51 -3.57
N LEU A 156 -1.05 6.22 -4.65
CA LEU A 156 -2.41 6.46 -5.15
C LEU A 156 -2.73 5.64 -6.40
N LYS A 157 -1.84 4.73 -6.80
CA LYS A 157 -1.96 3.92 -8.03
C LYS A 157 -1.87 2.42 -7.80
N GLY A 158 -1.34 1.96 -6.67
CA GLY A 158 -1.00 0.56 -6.42
C GLY A 158 0.30 0.15 -7.11
N SER A 159 1.22 1.09 -7.29
CA SER A 159 2.49 0.91 -7.99
C SER A 159 3.67 0.63 -7.07
N GLU A 160 3.48 0.74 -5.75
CA GLU A 160 4.53 0.73 -4.73
C GLU A 160 5.55 1.87 -4.89
N TYR A 161 5.25 2.85 -5.74
CA TYR A 161 5.96 4.13 -5.81
C TYR A 161 5.19 5.16 -5.01
N TYR A 162 5.79 5.61 -3.92
CA TYR A 162 5.17 6.53 -2.97
C TYR A 162 5.58 7.97 -3.25
N SER A 163 4.65 8.88 -2.96
CA SER A 163 4.94 10.31 -2.83
C SER A 163 4.96 10.69 -1.37
N ILE A 164 6.02 11.36 -0.92
CA ILE A 164 6.16 11.85 0.45
C ILE A 164 5.64 13.29 0.53
N TYR A 165 4.91 13.56 1.59
CA TYR A 165 4.37 14.87 1.94
C TYR A 165 4.79 15.22 3.37
N ILE A 166 5.04 16.51 3.62
CA ILE A 166 5.30 17.01 4.96
C ILE A 166 4.30 18.11 5.27
N ARG A 167 3.61 18.00 6.39
CA ARG A 167 2.65 18.99 6.85
C ARG A 167 2.92 19.45 8.28
N GLN A 168 2.57 20.67 8.58
CA GLN A 168 2.56 21.19 9.94
C GLN A 168 1.36 20.65 10.69
N ILE A 169 1.56 20.01 11.83
CA ILE A 169 0.48 19.38 12.61
C ILE A 169 -0.55 20.42 13.08
N SER A 170 -0.10 21.53 13.64
CA SER A 170 -0.98 22.56 14.23
C SER A 170 -1.93 23.25 13.24
N SER A 171 -1.54 23.37 11.97
CA SER A 171 -2.34 24.05 10.93
C SER A 171 -2.86 23.10 9.85
N ASN A 172 -2.44 21.85 9.87
CA ASN A 172 -2.72 20.85 8.85
C ASN A 172 -2.27 21.27 7.41
N LYS A 173 -1.35 22.23 7.31
CA LYS A 173 -0.88 22.79 6.05
C LYS A 173 0.34 22.03 5.55
N ILE A 174 0.29 21.58 4.29
CA ILE A 174 1.46 21.03 3.59
C ILE A 174 2.48 22.17 3.40
N ILE A 175 3.73 21.93 3.80
CA ILE A 175 4.80 22.96 3.86
C ILE A 175 5.89 22.73 2.81
N THR A 176 5.87 21.61 2.10
CA THR A 176 6.87 21.30 1.07
C THR A 176 6.18 20.86 -0.22
N GLU A 177 6.91 20.93 -1.33
CA GLU A 177 6.54 20.17 -2.52
C GLU A 177 6.62 18.66 -2.20
N LYS A 178 5.79 17.85 -2.86
CA LYS A 178 5.83 16.39 -2.70
C LYS A 178 7.13 15.84 -3.28
N ILE A 179 7.71 14.85 -2.61
CA ILE A 179 8.85 14.10 -3.12
C ILE A 179 8.30 12.81 -3.74
N GLU A 180 8.44 12.69 -5.05
CA GLU A 180 7.85 11.57 -5.83
C GLU A 180 8.84 10.41 -6.01
N GLU A 181 8.29 9.26 -6.43
CA GLU A 181 9.06 8.05 -6.81
C GLU A 181 9.97 7.51 -5.70
N THR A 182 9.48 7.53 -4.47
CA THR A 182 10.21 7.01 -3.30
C THR A 182 9.74 5.60 -2.92
N SER A 183 10.49 4.95 -2.02
CA SER A 183 10.06 3.70 -1.35
C SER A 183 8.98 3.90 -0.30
N GLY A 184 8.71 5.15 0.06
CA GLY A 184 7.72 5.51 1.08
C GLY A 184 8.26 5.65 2.51
N ALA A 185 9.47 5.16 2.81
CA ALA A 185 10.05 5.30 4.13
C ALA A 185 10.47 6.76 4.43
N ILE A 186 10.24 7.20 5.66
CA ILE A 186 10.52 8.56 6.12
C ILE A 186 11.34 8.51 7.41
N THR A 187 12.36 9.35 7.48
CA THR A 187 13.13 9.57 8.71
C THR A 187 13.49 11.06 8.80
N PHE A 188 13.10 11.70 9.89
CA PHE A 188 13.50 13.06 10.17
C PHE A 188 14.91 13.10 10.76
N SER A 189 15.71 14.06 10.34
CA SER A 189 17.00 14.40 10.97
C SER A 189 16.77 15.18 12.26
N LEU A 190 17.78 15.21 13.15
CA LEU A 190 17.74 15.98 14.41
C LEU A 190 18.04 17.47 14.20
N ASP A 191 18.64 17.82 13.08
CA ASP A 191 19.08 19.16 12.69
C ASP A 191 18.09 19.87 11.74
#